data_66d585982a6c9db0c4115da0c6fcc574
#
_entry.id   66d585982a6c9db0c4115da0c6fcc574
#
_cell.length_a   1.000
_cell.length_b   1.000
_cell.length_c   1.000
_cell.angle_alpha   90.00
_cell.angle_beta   90.00
_cell.angle_gamma   90.00
#
_symmetry.space_group_name_H-M   'P 1'
#
loop_
_entity.id
_entity.type
_entity.pdbx_description
1 polymer ?
#
loop_
_entity_poly.entity_id
_entity_poly.type
_entity_poly.pdbx_seq_one_letter_code
_entity_poly.pdbx_strand_id
1 'polypeptide(L)'
;AIHTALSYPETFSSCIALSSALVLYEIAKTGKRKNNVMPEAMVRDVFGNPNELLRSDKNPEILYKRLKEEKKRIPGIYLAVGTEDYLYENNQVFRNFLEKEEADFFYEEGPGMHNCAFWNEYLPKGLEWALK
;
A
#
# COMPACT_ATOMS: atom_id res chain seq x y z
N ALA A 1 -4.95 -4.45 1.88
CA ALA A 1 -5.19 -3.77 3.16
C ALA A 1 -5.40 -2.27 2.97
N ILE A 2 -4.39 -1.51 2.50
CA ILE A 2 -4.45 -0.03 2.40
C ILE A 2 -5.65 0.43 1.56
N HIS A 3 -5.79 -0.07 0.33
CA HIS A 3 -6.91 0.28 -0.55
C HIS A 3 -8.27 0.05 0.11
N THR A 4 -8.45 -1.11 0.73
CA THR A 4 -9.72 -1.47 1.39
C THR A 4 -10.01 -0.54 2.57
N ALA A 5 -9.02 -0.26 3.41
CA ALA A 5 -9.20 0.63 4.56
C ALA A 5 -9.56 2.05 4.12
N LEU A 6 -8.88 2.59 3.12
CA LEU A 6 -9.17 3.92 2.58
C LEU A 6 -10.49 4.01 1.82
N SER A 7 -10.98 2.88 1.25
CA SER A 7 -12.29 2.83 0.59
C SER A 7 -13.45 2.78 1.59
N TYR A 8 -13.22 2.24 2.78
CA TYR A 8 -14.25 2.05 3.81
C TYR A 8 -13.80 2.59 5.19
N PRO A 9 -13.53 3.91 5.27
CA PRO A 9 -12.96 4.51 6.49
C PRO A 9 -13.90 4.49 7.70
N GLU A 10 -15.19 4.33 7.47
CA GLU A 10 -16.18 4.15 8.53
C GLU A 10 -16.13 2.75 9.14
N THR A 11 -15.64 1.76 8.40
CA THR A 11 -15.54 0.37 8.85
C THR A 11 -14.18 0.07 9.50
N PHE A 12 -13.11 0.59 8.90
CA PHE A 12 -11.74 0.31 9.33
C PHE A 12 -11.12 1.53 10.01
N SER A 13 -10.71 1.36 11.26
CA SER A 13 -10.02 2.42 12.02
C SER A 13 -8.53 2.50 11.71
N SER A 14 -7.95 1.37 11.30
CA SER A 14 -6.54 1.24 10.95
C SER A 14 -6.32 0.07 10.00
N CYS A 15 -5.16 0.03 9.37
CA CYS A 15 -4.72 -1.13 8.60
C CYS A 15 -3.25 -1.46 8.87
N ILE A 16 -2.94 -2.74 8.82
CA ILE A 16 -1.58 -3.27 8.89
C ILE A 16 -1.21 -3.75 7.49
N ALA A 17 -0.22 -3.13 6.90
CA ALA A 17 0.23 -3.37 5.54
C ALA A 17 1.68 -3.88 5.53
N LEU A 18 1.83 -5.18 5.34
CA LEU A 18 3.13 -5.85 5.29
C LEU A 18 3.51 -6.15 3.85
N SER A 19 4.69 -5.70 3.41
CA SER A 19 5.19 -5.94 2.04
C SER A 19 4.15 -5.59 0.97
N SER A 20 3.61 -4.38 1.02
CA SER A 20 2.47 -3.99 0.18
C SER A 20 2.81 -3.96 -1.31
N ALA A 21 1.98 -4.60 -2.12
CA ALA A 21 2.10 -4.62 -3.59
C ALA A 21 1.63 -3.28 -4.21
N LEU A 22 2.32 -2.20 -3.88
CA LEU A 22 2.04 -0.84 -4.35
C LEU A 22 2.68 -0.60 -5.73
N VAL A 23 2.22 -1.35 -6.72
CA VAL A 23 2.84 -1.51 -8.04
C VAL A 23 2.20 -0.67 -9.14
N LEU A 24 1.33 0.28 -8.75
CA LEU A 24 0.52 1.05 -9.69
C LEU A 24 1.35 1.88 -10.66
N TYR A 25 2.44 2.51 -10.22
CA TYR A 25 3.33 3.29 -11.08
C TYR A 25 4.02 2.43 -12.14
N GLU A 26 4.44 1.22 -11.76
CA GLU A 26 5.02 0.25 -12.68
C GLU A 26 4.01 -0.16 -13.75
N ILE A 27 2.79 -0.52 -13.34
CA ILE A 27 1.73 -0.94 -14.25
C ILE A 27 1.26 0.22 -15.12
N ALA A 28 1.11 1.42 -14.57
CA ALA A 28 0.73 2.60 -15.34
C ALA A 28 1.75 2.93 -16.45
N LYS A 29 3.03 2.69 -16.20
CA LYS A 29 4.12 2.94 -17.15
C LYS A 29 4.24 1.87 -18.22
N THR A 30 4.10 0.60 -17.84
CA THR A 30 4.46 -0.55 -18.70
C THR A 30 3.27 -1.42 -19.10
N GLY A 31 2.15 -1.32 -18.41
CA GLY A 31 1.01 -2.23 -18.55
C GLY A 31 1.26 -3.65 -18.03
N LYS A 32 2.40 -3.88 -17.38
CA LYS A 32 2.89 -5.21 -16.96
C LYS A 32 3.47 -5.19 -15.56
N ARG A 33 3.54 -6.37 -14.95
CA ARG A 33 4.35 -6.62 -13.75
C ARG A 33 5.76 -7.07 -14.15
N LYS A 34 6.75 -6.57 -13.44
CA LYS A 34 8.14 -7.03 -13.59
C LYS A 34 8.22 -8.55 -13.40
N ASN A 35 9.12 -9.18 -14.13
CA ASN A 35 9.40 -10.63 -14.02
C ASN A 35 8.19 -11.55 -14.30
N ASN A 36 7.18 -11.08 -15.03
CA ASN A 36 5.99 -11.87 -15.38
C ASN A 36 5.30 -12.55 -14.16
N VAL A 37 5.40 -11.93 -13.00
CA VAL A 37 4.77 -12.44 -11.76
C VAL A 37 3.24 -12.53 -11.88
N MET A 38 2.67 -11.76 -12.80
CA MET A 38 1.23 -11.74 -13.06
C MET A 38 0.99 -11.67 -14.58
N PRO A 39 0.15 -12.55 -15.16
CA PRO A 39 -0.21 -12.47 -16.57
C PRO A 39 -0.86 -11.14 -16.94
N GLU A 40 -0.62 -10.64 -18.14
CA GLU A 40 -1.15 -9.36 -18.62
C GLU A 40 -2.70 -9.27 -18.52
N ALA A 41 -3.39 -10.37 -18.83
CA ALA A 41 -4.84 -10.43 -18.68
C ALA A 41 -5.28 -10.17 -17.25
N MET A 42 -4.60 -10.79 -16.27
CA MET A 42 -4.89 -10.57 -14.85
C MET A 42 -4.54 -9.14 -14.40
N VAL A 43 -3.44 -8.58 -14.90
CA VAL A 43 -3.09 -7.17 -14.64
C VAL A 43 -4.23 -6.25 -15.11
N ARG A 44 -4.77 -6.49 -16.30
CA ARG A 44 -5.87 -5.72 -16.86
C ARG A 44 -7.17 -5.90 -16.06
N ASP A 45 -7.47 -7.13 -15.65
CA ASP A 45 -8.67 -7.42 -14.85
C ASP A 45 -8.63 -6.74 -13.47
N VAL A 46 -7.45 -6.74 -12.82
CA VAL A 46 -7.26 -6.17 -11.48
C VAL A 46 -7.13 -4.64 -11.52
N PHE A 47 -6.31 -4.12 -12.42
CA PHE A 47 -5.91 -2.70 -12.43
C PHE A 47 -6.62 -1.88 -13.51
N GLY A 48 -7.28 -2.52 -14.48
CA GLY A 48 -7.97 -1.83 -15.56
C GLY A 48 -7.01 -1.22 -16.58
N ASN A 49 -7.42 -0.06 -17.13
CA ASN A 49 -6.62 0.66 -18.11
C ASN A 49 -5.39 1.33 -17.47
N PRO A 50 -4.17 0.98 -17.85
CA PRO A 50 -2.95 1.58 -17.30
C PRO A 50 -2.90 3.11 -17.42
N ASN A 51 -3.46 3.67 -18.49
CA ASN A 51 -3.46 5.12 -18.73
C ASN A 51 -4.35 5.91 -17.75
N GLU A 52 -5.32 5.24 -17.12
CA GLU A 52 -6.26 5.82 -16.16
C GLU A 52 -5.92 5.46 -14.71
N LEU A 53 -5.08 4.46 -14.51
CA LEU A 53 -4.84 3.82 -13.22
C LEU A 53 -4.45 4.80 -12.11
N LEU A 54 -3.47 5.67 -12.37
CA LEU A 54 -2.96 6.60 -11.35
C LEU A 54 -3.96 7.67 -10.93
N ARG A 55 -4.97 7.93 -11.76
CA ARG A 55 -6.04 8.90 -11.48
C ARG A 55 -7.32 8.25 -10.98
N SER A 56 -7.34 6.93 -10.94
CA SER A 56 -8.51 6.15 -10.53
C SER A 56 -8.54 5.92 -9.01
N ASP A 57 -9.69 5.50 -8.52
CA ASP A 57 -9.89 5.08 -7.13
C ASP A 57 -9.20 3.76 -6.77
N LYS A 58 -8.57 3.09 -7.73
CA LYS A 58 -7.65 1.96 -7.50
C LYS A 58 -6.33 2.42 -6.89
N ASN A 59 -6.00 3.69 -7.03
CA ASN A 59 -4.79 4.27 -6.45
C ASN A 59 -5.04 4.73 -5.01
N PRO A 60 -4.39 4.14 -4.01
CA PRO A 60 -4.54 4.54 -2.61
C PRO A 60 -4.20 6.01 -2.34
N GLU A 61 -3.29 6.59 -3.11
CA GLU A 61 -2.95 8.02 -2.99
C GLU A 61 -4.14 8.92 -3.34
N ILE A 62 -4.92 8.55 -4.37
CA ILE A 62 -6.14 9.27 -4.75
C ILE A 62 -7.21 9.16 -3.66
N LEU A 63 -7.40 7.95 -3.11
CA LEU A 63 -8.35 7.73 -2.02
C LEU A 63 -7.96 8.54 -0.78
N TYR A 64 -6.69 8.54 -0.41
CA TYR A 64 -6.17 9.31 0.72
C TYR A 64 -6.47 10.81 0.55
N LYS A 65 -6.09 11.38 -0.61
CA LYS A 65 -6.31 12.80 -0.91
C LYS A 65 -7.79 13.17 -0.88
N ARG A 66 -8.65 12.32 -1.43
CA ARG A 66 -10.11 12.51 -1.42
C ARG A 66 -10.65 12.58 0.01
N LEU A 67 -10.26 11.64 0.88
CA LEU A 67 -10.68 11.67 2.29
C LEU A 67 -10.22 12.94 2.99
N LYS A 68 -8.99 13.38 2.74
CA LYS A 68 -8.43 14.60 3.30
C LYS A 68 -9.21 15.84 2.84
N GLU A 69 -9.50 15.97 1.54
CA GLU A 69 -10.27 17.07 0.96
C GLU A 69 -11.71 17.10 1.50
N GLU A 70 -12.34 15.94 1.64
CA GLU A 70 -13.69 15.78 2.19
C GLU A 70 -13.74 15.91 3.71
N LYS A 71 -12.59 16.10 4.37
CA LYS A 71 -12.46 16.15 5.84
C LYS A 71 -13.05 14.94 6.54
N LYS A 72 -12.97 13.79 5.90
CA LYS A 72 -13.38 12.51 6.46
C LYS A 72 -12.27 11.91 7.31
N ARG A 73 -12.65 11.03 8.22
CA ARG A 73 -11.69 10.23 8.97
C ARG A 73 -10.80 9.42 8.01
N ILE A 74 -9.51 9.44 8.26
CA ILE A 74 -8.53 8.64 7.54
C ILE A 74 -8.07 7.53 8.49
N PRO A 75 -8.17 6.25 8.08
CA PRO A 75 -7.64 5.14 8.88
C PRO A 75 -6.15 5.29 9.13
N GLY A 76 -5.70 4.94 10.33
CA GLY A 76 -4.26 4.84 10.62
C GLY A 76 -3.61 3.76 9.76
N ILE A 77 -2.36 3.97 9.37
CA ILE A 77 -1.62 3.04 8.51
C ILE A 77 -0.35 2.58 9.22
N TYR A 78 -0.25 1.27 9.48
CA TYR A 78 1.01 0.63 9.83
C TYR A 78 1.60 0.01 8.55
N LEU A 79 2.78 0.46 8.16
CA LEU A 79 3.46 0.01 6.94
C LEU A 79 4.80 -0.63 7.31
N ALA A 80 5.01 -1.88 6.93
CA ALA A 80 6.31 -2.54 7.13
C ALA A 80 6.75 -3.30 5.89
N VAL A 81 8.06 -3.27 5.61
CA VAL A 81 8.67 -3.96 4.47
C VAL A 81 10.10 -4.39 4.79
N GLY A 82 10.48 -5.58 4.31
CA GLY A 82 11.85 -6.08 4.42
C GLY A 82 12.81 -5.34 3.47
N THR A 83 14.04 -5.10 3.93
CA THR A 83 15.03 -4.38 3.12
C THR A 83 15.50 -5.15 1.88
N GLU A 84 15.32 -6.47 1.87
CA GLU A 84 15.63 -7.36 0.74
C GLU A 84 14.36 -7.79 -0.02
N ASP A 85 13.20 -7.21 0.31
CA ASP A 85 11.93 -7.46 -0.38
C ASP A 85 11.95 -6.78 -1.76
N TYR A 86 11.52 -7.48 -2.80
CA TYR A 86 11.43 -6.92 -4.15
C TYR A 86 10.40 -5.78 -4.28
N LEU A 87 9.54 -5.61 -3.29
CA LEU A 87 8.59 -4.48 -3.17
C LEU A 87 9.11 -3.34 -2.29
N TYR A 88 10.36 -3.40 -1.83
CA TYR A 88 10.93 -2.38 -0.95
C TYR A 88 10.78 -0.98 -1.55
N GLU A 89 11.24 -0.78 -2.78
CA GLU A 89 11.16 0.51 -3.49
C GLU A 89 9.72 1.02 -3.64
N ASN A 90 8.77 0.14 -3.96
CA ASN A 90 7.37 0.49 -4.08
C ASN A 90 6.80 1.01 -2.75
N ASN A 91 7.20 0.39 -1.64
CA ASN A 91 6.79 0.82 -0.30
C ASN A 91 7.45 2.15 0.11
N GLN A 92 8.70 2.41 -0.31
CA GLN A 92 9.36 3.70 -0.08
C GLN A 92 8.64 4.85 -0.80
N VAL A 93 8.19 4.64 -2.03
CA VAL A 93 7.43 5.64 -2.78
C VAL A 93 6.15 6.03 -2.03
N PHE A 94 5.42 5.05 -1.52
CA PHE A 94 4.19 5.30 -0.76
C PHE A 94 4.46 5.92 0.61
N ARG A 95 5.52 5.48 1.30
CA ARG A 95 5.99 6.13 2.53
C ARG A 95 6.25 7.61 2.31
N ASN A 96 7.00 7.96 1.26
CA ASN A 96 7.31 9.36 0.93
C ASN A 96 6.04 10.16 0.63
N PHE A 97 5.04 9.55 -0.02
CA PHE A 97 3.74 10.15 -0.22
C PHE A 97 3.05 10.45 1.12
N LEU A 98 3.01 9.50 2.04
CA LEU A 98 2.40 9.68 3.36
C LEU A 98 3.11 10.76 4.17
N GLU A 99 4.44 10.82 4.15
CA GLU A 99 5.23 11.87 4.80
C GLU A 99 4.90 13.25 4.22
N LYS A 100 4.84 13.38 2.90
CA LYS A 100 4.50 14.63 2.22
C LYS A 100 3.08 15.11 2.53
N GLU A 101 2.14 14.19 2.70
CA GLU A 101 0.76 14.50 3.09
C GLU A 101 0.60 14.75 4.59
N GLU A 102 1.67 14.64 5.38
CA GLU A 102 1.65 14.73 6.84
C GLU A 102 0.65 13.74 7.47
N ALA A 103 0.64 12.51 6.93
CA ALA A 103 -0.28 11.46 7.34
C ALA A 103 0.03 10.94 8.75
N ASP A 104 -1.01 10.49 9.44
CA ASP A 104 -0.84 9.67 10.65
C ASP A 104 -0.56 8.23 10.24
N PHE A 105 0.72 7.84 10.27
CA PHE A 105 1.15 6.48 9.94
C PHE A 105 2.36 6.06 10.75
N PHE A 106 2.56 4.76 10.84
CA PHE A 106 3.74 4.17 11.46
C PHE A 106 4.47 3.31 10.42
N TYR A 107 5.78 3.48 10.34
CA TYR A 107 6.62 2.78 9.38
C TYR A 107 7.73 2.01 10.08
N GLU A 108 7.91 0.75 9.68
CA GLU A 108 9.05 -0.06 10.07
C GLU A 108 9.70 -0.74 8.86
N GLU A 109 10.98 -0.91 8.93
CA GLU A 109 11.75 -1.75 8.00
C GLU A 109 12.82 -2.53 8.77
N GLY A 110 13.27 -3.61 8.19
CA GLY A 110 14.34 -4.41 8.75
C GLY A 110 14.77 -5.51 7.80
N PRO A 111 15.84 -6.25 8.14
CA PRO A 111 16.29 -7.37 7.34
C PRO A 111 15.15 -8.34 7.05
N GLY A 112 14.98 -8.75 5.82
CA GLY A 112 13.97 -9.73 5.43
C GLY A 112 13.49 -9.56 4.00
N MET A 113 12.92 -10.63 3.51
CA MET A 113 12.43 -10.77 2.14
C MET A 113 10.89 -10.83 2.13
N HIS A 114 10.31 -10.96 0.94
CA HIS A 114 8.88 -11.16 0.75
C HIS A 114 8.45 -12.57 1.16
N ASN A 115 8.41 -12.86 2.45
CA ASN A 115 8.11 -14.20 2.98
C ASN A 115 7.51 -14.19 4.39
N CYS A 116 7.03 -15.37 4.80
CA CYS A 116 6.38 -15.56 6.10
C CYS A 116 7.31 -15.27 7.29
N ALA A 117 8.63 -15.42 7.15
CA ALA A 117 9.56 -15.12 8.23
C ALA A 117 9.47 -13.64 8.62
N PHE A 118 9.51 -12.74 7.64
CA PHE A 118 9.32 -11.31 7.87
C PHE A 118 7.93 -11.01 8.42
N TRP A 119 6.88 -11.54 7.80
CA TRP A 119 5.50 -11.25 8.22
C TRP A 119 5.18 -11.76 9.62
N ASN A 120 5.70 -12.92 10.02
CA ASN A 120 5.53 -13.45 11.37
C ASN A 120 6.20 -12.59 12.45
N GLU A 121 7.28 -11.91 12.10
CA GLU A 121 7.93 -10.96 13.01
C GLU A 121 7.17 -9.64 13.13
N TYR A 122 6.71 -9.09 12.02
CA TYR A 122 6.14 -7.74 11.99
C TYR A 122 4.63 -7.68 12.22
N LEU A 123 3.88 -8.76 11.95
CA LEU A 123 2.44 -8.79 12.21
C LEU A 123 2.09 -8.57 13.69
N PRO A 124 2.75 -9.21 14.66
CA PRO A 124 2.47 -8.92 16.08
C PRO A 124 2.72 -7.46 16.46
N LYS A 125 3.78 -6.84 15.93
CA LYS A 125 4.08 -5.42 16.16
C LYS A 125 2.97 -4.52 15.61
N GLY A 126 2.52 -4.81 14.39
CA GLY A 126 1.41 -4.10 13.78
C GLY A 126 0.09 -4.25 14.56
N LEU A 127 -0.20 -5.45 15.06
CA LEU A 127 -1.37 -5.69 15.91
C LEU A 127 -1.28 -4.92 17.23
N GLU A 128 -0.13 -4.93 17.88
CA GLU A 128 0.10 -4.14 19.09
C GLU A 128 -0.13 -2.64 18.84
N TRP A 129 0.40 -2.12 17.73
CA TRP A 129 0.19 -0.74 17.34
C TRP A 129 -1.30 -0.43 17.07
N ALA A 130 -1.99 -1.29 16.33
CA ALA A 130 -3.39 -1.06 15.94
C ALA A 130 -4.38 -1.14 17.10
N LEU A 131 -4.04 -1.89 18.17
CA LEU A 131 -4.91 -2.12 19.34
C LEU A 131 -4.66 -1.11 20.48
N LYS A 132 -3.69 -0.26 20.34
CA LYS A 132 -3.47 0.85 21.29
C LYS A 132 -4.48 1.97 21.06
#